data_c28921064986b1ef9f92aa326d2db0f1
#
_entry.id   c28921064986b1ef9f92aa326d2db0f1
#
_cell.length_a   1.000
_cell.length_b   1.000
_cell.length_c   1.000
_cell.angle_alpha   90.00
_cell.angle_beta   90.00
_cell.angle_gamma   90.00
#
_symmetry.space_group_name_H-M   'P 1'
#
loop_
_entity.id
_entity.type
_entity.pdbx_description
1 polymer ?
#
loop_
_entity_poly.entity_id
_entity_poly.type
_entity_poly.pdbx_seq_one_letter_code
_entity_poly.pdbx_strand_id
1 'polypeptide(L)'
;MLLLITGQGDTDEKADLDHDQNLRNLLDRCRATNIKLKKETFHLNCSEVSFIGHVMTRNGLKTDLKKVEAIIKMERPADVPAVQRFIGLVKYLSKFLQDLSELCEPLRGLTHKKAEWNWTHEQVDTFEKMKDAVSMKH
;
A
#
# COMPACT_ATOMS: atom_id res chain seq x y z
N MET A 1 13.30 4.83 11.45
CA MET A 1 12.96 3.39 11.56
C MET A 1 11.53 3.25 12.04
N LEU A 2 10.75 2.43 11.39
CA LEU A 2 9.38 2.10 11.80
C LEU A 2 9.35 0.67 12.34
N LEU A 3 8.63 0.46 13.43
CA LEU A 3 8.43 -0.85 14.03
C LEU A 3 6.94 -1.10 14.22
N LEU A 4 6.49 -2.28 13.83
CA LEU A 4 5.14 -2.76 14.02
C LEU A 4 5.16 -3.97 14.94
N ILE A 5 4.33 -3.95 15.97
CA ILE A 5 4.14 -5.06 16.89
C ILE A 5 2.73 -5.60 16.75
N THR A 6 2.61 -6.89 16.54
CA THR A 6 1.34 -7.59 16.43
C THR A 6 1.25 -8.68 17.49
N GLY A 7 0.03 -9.12 17.77
CA GLY A 7 -0.26 -10.28 18.59
C GLY A 7 -1.03 -11.32 17.79
N GLN A 8 -0.80 -12.58 18.08
CA GLN A 8 -1.48 -13.71 17.45
C GLN A 8 -2.23 -14.54 18.49
N GLY A 9 -3.36 -15.07 18.09
CA GLY A 9 -4.16 -15.95 18.95
C GLY A 9 -5.52 -16.27 18.33
N ASP A 10 -6.11 -17.36 18.79
CA ASP A 10 -7.44 -17.81 18.34
C ASP A 10 -8.57 -16.90 18.88
N THR A 11 -8.27 -16.16 19.94
CA THR A 11 -9.19 -15.22 20.59
C THR A 11 -8.51 -13.86 20.76
N ASP A 12 -9.29 -12.82 20.96
CA ASP A 12 -8.78 -11.46 21.21
C ASP A 12 -7.91 -11.42 22.45
N GLU A 13 -8.32 -12.09 23.52
CA GLU A 13 -7.55 -12.14 24.76
C GLU A 13 -6.16 -12.76 24.58
N LYS A 14 -6.08 -13.87 23.82
CA LYS A 14 -4.80 -14.49 23.48
C LYS A 14 -3.94 -13.61 22.61
N ALA A 15 -4.53 -12.95 21.62
CA ALA A 15 -3.82 -12.01 20.75
C ALA A 15 -3.29 -10.82 21.53
N ASP A 16 -4.06 -10.27 22.46
CA ASP A 16 -3.63 -9.17 23.34
C ASP A 16 -2.49 -9.59 24.26
N LEU A 17 -2.54 -10.78 24.84
CA LEU A 17 -1.46 -11.31 25.68
C LEU A 17 -0.17 -11.51 24.88
N ASP A 18 -0.28 -12.05 23.69
CA ASP A 18 0.87 -12.23 22.79
C ASP A 18 1.45 -10.89 22.36
N HIS A 19 0.59 -9.93 22.01
CA HIS A 19 1.00 -8.55 21.70
C HIS A 19 1.75 -7.91 22.86
N ASP A 20 1.23 -8.01 24.08
CA ASP A 20 1.85 -7.43 25.27
C ASP A 20 3.21 -8.06 25.56
N GLN A 21 3.34 -9.36 25.38
CA GLN A 21 4.61 -10.06 25.53
C GLN A 21 5.62 -9.62 24.46
N ASN A 22 5.19 -9.49 23.22
CA ASN A 22 6.02 -9.00 22.12
C ASN A 22 6.47 -7.56 22.35
N LEU A 23 5.60 -6.71 22.88
CA LEU A 23 5.93 -5.34 23.25
C LEU A 23 6.99 -5.29 24.37
N ARG A 24 6.84 -6.10 25.43
CA ARG A 24 7.82 -6.21 26.50
C ARG A 24 9.17 -6.66 25.98
N ASN A 25 9.19 -7.68 25.15
CA ASN A 25 10.43 -8.18 24.54
C ASN A 25 11.13 -7.09 23.70
N LEU A 26 10.36 -6.31 22.94
CA LEU A 26 10.91 -5.18 22.19
C LEU A 26 11.50 -4.12 23.10
N LEU A 27 10.77 -3.71 24.15
CA LEU A 27 11.23 -2.68 25.10
C LEU A 27 12.49 -3.13 25.84
N ASP A 28 12.58 -4.39 26.23
CA ASP A 28 13.77 -4.95 26.86
C ASP A 28 14.95 -4.95 25.88
N ARG A 29 14.71 -5.30 24.63
CA ARG A 29 15.74 -5.23 23.59
C ARG A 29 16.21 -3.81 23.33
N CYS A 30 15.30 -2.85 23.30
CA CYS A 30 15.64 -1.43 23.16
C CYS A 30 16.52 -0.95 24.32
N ARG A 31 16.22 -1.35 25.55
CA ARG A 31 17.06 -1.04 26.73
C ARG A 31 18.44 -1.66 26.61
N ALA A 32 18.52 -2.93 26.25
CA ALA A 32 19.78 -3.64 26.10
C ALA A 32 20.70 -3.06 25.02
N THR A 33 20.10 -2.53 23.94
CA THR A 33 20.82 -1.95 22.80
C THR A 33 20.87 -0.43 22.81
N ASN A 34 20.34 0.22 23.85
CA ASN A 34 20.27 1.68 23.99
C ASN A 34 19.54 2.39 22.83
N ILE A 35 18.53 1.75 22.25
CA ILE A 35 17.64 2.34 21.26
C ILE A 35 16.53 3.11 21.95
N LYS A 36 16.36 4.38 21.56
CA LYS A 36 15.29 5.24 22.06
C LYS A 36 14.14 5.31 21.08
N LEU A 37 12.92 5.13 21.57
CA LEU A 37 11.69 5.27 20.79
C LEU A 37 11.10 6.66 20.99
N LYS A 38 10.54 7.24 19.91
CA LYS A 38 9.86 8.53 19.99
C LYS A 38 8.46 8.36 20.55
N LYS A 39 8.18 9.03 21.65
CA LYS A 39 6.88 9.01 22.32
C LYS A 39 5.77 9.62 21.45
N GLU A 40 6.10 10.67 20.69
CA GLU A 40 5.12 11.40 19.87
C GLU A 40 4.56 10.59 18.72
N THR A 41 5.34 9.62 18.23
CA THR A 41 4.95 8.72 17.13
C THR A 41 4.57 7.32 17.59
N PHE A 42 4.44 7.13 18.89
CA PHE A 42 4.12 5.83 19.48
C PHE A 42 2.59 5.67 19.61
N HIS A 43 2.05 4.68 18.92
CA HIS A 43 0.63 4.33 18.93
C HIS A 43 0.45 2.95 19.55
N LEU A 44 -0.37 2.85 20.57
CA LEU A 44 -0.60 1.62 21.33
C LEU A 44 -2.05 1.15 21.17
N ASN A 45 -2.22 -0.17 21.04
CA ASN A 45 -3.53 -0.83 20.99
C ASN A 45 -4.47 -0.27 19.89
N CYS A 46 -3.93 -0.01 18.72
CA CYS A 46 -4.73 0.45 17.59
C CYS A 46 -5.43 -0.72 16.90
N SER A 47 -6.69 -0.55 16.55
CA SER A 47 -7.46 -1.51 15.74
C SER A 47 -7.01 -1.55 14.29
N GLU A 48 -6.53 -0.41 13.79
CA GLU A 48 -5.99 -0.25 12.44
C GLU A 48 -4.68 0.54 12.51
N VAL A 49 -3.68 0.12 11.75
CA VAL A 49 -2.38 0.80 11.69
C VAL A 49 -1.95 0.95 10.24
N SER A 50 -1.61 2.18 9.88
CA SER A 50 -0.95 2.46 8.60
C SER A 50 0.55 2.19 8.73
N PHE A 51 1.06 1.25 7.95
CA PHE A 51 2.46 0.82 8.00
C PHE A 51 2.99 0.52 6.61
N ILE A 52 4.03 1.24 6.21
CA ILE A 52 4.69 1.11 4.88
C ILE A 52 3.68 1.16 3.73
N GLY A 53 2.75 2.13 3.78
CA GLY A 53 1.75 2.35 2.75
C GLY A 53 0.59 1.36 2.71
N HIS A 54 0.48 0.47 3.68
CA HIS A 54 -0.64 -0.45 3.87
C HIS A 54 -1.38 -0.13 5.15
N VAL A 55 -2.68 -0.41 5.18
CA VAL A 55 -3.47 -0.36 6.41
C VAL A 55 -3.64 -1.78 6.92
N MET A 56 -3.08 -2.06 8.07
CA MET A 56 -3.18 -3.36 8.73
C MET A 56 -4.33 -3.34 9.71
N THR A 57 -5.20 -4.33 9.61
CA THR A 57 -6.36 -4.49 10.48
C THR A 57 -6.40 -5.89 11.06
N ARG A 58 -7.29 -6.11 12.02
CA ARG A 58 -7.56 -7.44 12.56
C ARG A 58 -7.90 -8.48 11.47
N ASN A 59 -8.57 -8.08 10.40
CA ASN A 59 -9.02 -8.95 9.33
C ASN A 59 -8.01 -9.06 8.17
N GLY A 60 -6.82 -8.50 8.34
CA GLY A 60 -5.75 -8.50 7.35
C GLY A 60 -5.41 -7.13 6.81
N LEU A 61 -4.80 -7.11 5.64
CA LEU A 61 -4.41 -5.89 4.95
C LEU A 61 -5.60 -5.23 4.26
N LYS A 62 -5.76 -3.93 4.47
CA LYS A 62 -6.65 -3.08 3.68
C LYS A 62 -5.86 -2.17 2.77
N THR A 63 -6.47 -1.78 1.66
CA THR A 63 -5.94 -0.74 0.79
C THR A 63 -6.02 0.62 1.47
N ASP A 64 -4.98 1.44 1.29
CA ASP A 64 -5.00 2.83 1.73
C ASP A 64 -5.94 3.63 0.80
N LEU A 65 -7.05 4.12 1.34
CA LEU A 65 -8.05 4.90 0.60
C LEU A 65 -7.45 6.14 -0.06
N LYS A 66 -6.44 6.76 0.54
CA LYS A 66 -5.76 7.91 -0.05
C LYS A 66 -5.08 7.56 -1.37
N LYS A 67 -4.51 6.36 -1.48
CA LYS A 67 -3.91 5.89 -2.73
C LYS A 67 -4.94 5.54 -3.78
N VAL A 68 -6.06 4.98 -3.37
CA VAL A 68 -7.21 4.73 -4.26
C VAL A 68 -7.75 6.05 -4.81
N GLU A 69 -7.98 7.04 -3.96
CA GLU A 69 -8.41 8.36 -4.38
C GLU A 69 -7.41 9.04 -5.31
N ALA A 70 -6.12 8.89 -5.05
CA ALA A 70 -5.08 9.44 -5.91
C ALA A 70 -5.16 8.88 -7.34
N ILE A 71 -5.45 7.60 -7.49
CA ILE A 71 -5.65 6.98 -8.82
C ILE A 71 -6.92 7.49 -9.48
N ILE A 72 -8.04 7.50 -8.76
CA ILE A 72 -9.34 7.93 -9.30
C ILE A 72 -9.30 9.40 -9.76
N LYS A 73 -8.62 10.25 -9.00
CA LYS A 73 -8.49 11.68 -9.30
C LYS A 73 -7.35 12.02 -10.26
N MET A 74 -6.52 11.03 -10.62
CA MET A 74 -5.39 11.29 -11.51
C MET A 74 -5.87 11.69 -12.89
N GLU A 75 -5.33 12.80 -13.39
CA GLU A 75 -5.55 13.24 -14.76
C GLU A 75 -4.78 12.35 -15.74
N ARG A 76 -5.20 12.40 -16.99
CA ARG A 76 -4.53 11.67 -18.08
C ARG A 76 -3.03 11.98 -18.08
N PRO A 77 -2.16 10.97 -18.04
CA PRO A 77 -0.72 11.19 -18.14
C PRO A 77 -0.32 11.90 -19.43
N ALA A 78 0.49 12.94 -19.30
CA ALA A 78 0.98 13.72 -20.43
C ALA A 78 2.43 13.39 -20.82
N ASP A 79 3.11 12.60 -19.99
CA ASP A 79 4.51 12.24 -20.18
C ASP A 79 4.85 10.89 -19.54
N VAL A 80 6.04 10.39 -19.82
CA VAL A 80 6.54 9.10 -19.28
C VAL A 80 6.60 9.10 -17.76
N PRO A 81 7.13 10.14 -17.06
CA PRO A 81 7.12 10.16 -15.60
C PRO A 81 5.72 10.04 -14.99
N ALA A 82 4.71 10.65 -15.60
CA ALA A 82 3.32 10.52 -15.13
C ALA A 82 2.79 9.09 -15.29
N VAL A 83 3.11 8.42 -16.40
CA VAL A 83 2.78 7.00 -16.60
C VAL A 83 3.49 6.12 -15.57
N GLN A 84 4.76 6.39 -15.30
CA GLN A 84 5.53 5.64 -14.29
C GLN A 84 4.93 5.78 -12.89
N ARG A 85 4.48 6.98 -12.50
CA ARG A 85 3.76 7.20 -11.23
C ARG A 85 2.46 6.40 -11.17
N PHE A 86 1.68 6.41 -12.25
CA PHE A 86 0.45 5.65 -12.33
C PHE A 86 0.69 4.14 -12.20
N ILE A 87 1.67 3.61 -12.94
CA ILE A 87 2.08 2.20 -12.85
C ILE A 87 2.55 1.84 -11.44
N GLY A 88 3.28 2.73 -10.77
CA GLY A 88 3.69 2.54 -9.38
C GLY A 88 2.51 2.38 -8.41
N LEU A 89 1.49 3.22 -8.57
CA LEU A 89 0.26 3.13 -7.79
C LEU A 89 -0.52 1.84 -8.08
N VAL A 90 -0.60 1.46 -9.36
CA VAL A 90 -1.23 0.20 -9.78
C VAL A 90 -0.51 -1.01 -9.22
N LYS A 91 0.81 -1.01 -9.23
CA LYS A 91 1.63 -2.06 -8.60
C LYS A 91 1.32 -2.24 -7.12
N TYR A 92 1.15 -1.14 -6.41
CA TYR A 92 0.73 -1.18 -5.01
C TYR A 92 -0.64 -1.85 -4.87
N LEU A 93 -1.61 -1.46 -5.68
CA LEU A 93 -2.97 -2.01 -5.63
C LEU A 93 -3.09 -3.43 -6.17
N SER A 94 -2.18 -3.88 -7.02
CA SER A 94 -2.22 -5.24 -7.58
C SER A 94 -2.10 -6.34 -6.51
N LYS A 95 -1.61 -6.00 -5.32
CA LYS A 95 -1.61 -6.89 -4.16
C LYS A 95 -3.02 -7.17 -3.62
N PHE A 96 -3.97 -6.29 -3.89
CA PHE A 96 -5.34 -6.35 -3.40
C PHE A 96 -6.35 -6.65 -4.50
N LEU A 97 -6.00 -6.32 -5.74
CA LEU A 97 -6.85 -6.45 -6.92
C LEU A 97 -6.12 -7.29 -7.96
N GLN A 98 -6.65 -8.47 -8.22
CA GLN A 98 -6.12 -9.36 -9.24
C GLN A 98 -6.32 -8.73 -10.63
N ASP A 99 -5.50 -9.11 -11.58
CA ASP A 99 -5.55 -8.75 -13.00
C ASP A 99 -5.16 -7.30 -13.36
N LEU A 100 -4.97 -6.39 -12.40
CA LEU A 100 -4.53 -5.02 -12.68
C LEU A 100 -3.17 -4.98 -13.38
N SER A 101 -2.30 -5.90 -13.05
CA SER A 101 -0.95 -5.95 -13.64
C SER A 101 -0.97 -6.25 -15.14
N GLU A 102 -1.86 -7.13 -15.58
CA GLU A 102 -2.02 -7.48 -16.99
C GLU A 102 -2.70 -6.35 -17.78
N LEU A 103 -3.72 -5.74 -17.20
CA LEU A 103 -4.40 -4.59 -17.79
C LEU A 103 -3.47 -3.40 -18.03
N CYS A 104 -2.37 -3.30 -17.29
CA CYS A 104 -1.42 -2.20 -17.36
C CYS A 104 -0.43 -2.30 -18.54
N GLU A 105 -0.38 -3.42 -19.24
CA GLU A 105 0.64 -3.69 -20.27
C GLU A 105 0.73 -2.63 -21.37
N PRO A 106 -0.38 -2.12 -21.94
CA PRO A 106 -0.31 -1.05 -22.96
C PRO A 106 0.35 0.24 -22.45
N LEU A 107 0.23 0.54 -21.15
CA LEU A 107 0.88 1.71 -20.54
C LEU A 107 2.36 1.45 -20.26
N ARG A 108 2.74 0.21 -19.92
CA ARG A 108 4.14 -0.15 -19.72
C ARG A 108 4.97 0.02 -20.97
N GLY A 109 4.39 -0.26 -22.13
CA GLY A 109 5.05 -0.05 -23.41
C GLY A 109 5.60 1.36 -23.59
N LEU A 110 4.91 2.38 -23.06
CA LEU A 110 5.33 3.77 -23.12
C LEU A 110 6.54 4.11 -22.21
N THR A 111 6.86 3.26 -21.26
CA THR A 111 7.96 3.48 -20.29
C THR A 111 9.29 2.91 -20.74
N HIS A 112 9.36 2.19 -21.85
CA HIS A 112 10.60 1.64 -22.38
C HIS A 112 11.52 2.75 -22.93
N LYS A 113 12.83 2.60 -22.73
CA LYS A 113 13.85 3.60 -23.09
C LYS A 113 13.83 4.03 -24.56
N LYS A 114 13.38 3.15 -25.46
CA LYS A 114 13.32 3.39 -26.91
C LYS A 114 11.90 3.64 -27.42
N ALA A 115 10.90 3.71 -26.53
CA ALA A 115 9.53 3.93 -26.93
C ALA A 115 9.30 5.41 -27.25
N GLU A 116 8.66 5.67 -28.37
CA GLU A 116 8.15 7.00 -28.68
C GLU A 116 6.84 7.24 -27.92
N TRP A 117 6.64 8.49 -27.46
CA TRP A 117 5.39 8.86 -26.82
C TRP A 117 4.23 8.82 -27.79
N ASN A 118 3.34 7.87 -27.61
CA ASN A 118 2.14 7.73 -28.42
C ASN A 118 0.95 7.33 -27.55
N TRP A 119 0.09 8.29 -27.27
CA TRP A 119 -1.10 8.09 -26.49
C TRP A 119 -2.31 7.85 -27.41
N THR A 120 -2.58 6.59 -27.68
CA THR A 120 -3.65 6.14 -28.58
C THR A 120 -4.92 5.78 -27.80
N HIS A 121 -5.96 5.36 -28.51
CA HIS A 121 -7.19 4.84 -27.93
C HIS A 121 -6.95 3.66 -26.97
N GLU A 122 -5.96 2.84 -27.26
CA GLU A 122 -5.60 1.70 -26.41
C GLU A 122 -5.15 2.16 -25.03
N GLN A 123 -4.33 3.20 -24.93
CA GLN A 123 -3.88 3.78 -23.67
C GLN A 123 -5.01 4.48 -22.93
N VAL A 124 -5.87 5.21 -23.65
CA VAL A 124 -7.08 5.84 -23.07
C VAL A 124 -7.98 4.78 -22.45
N ASP A 125 -8.29 3.75 -23.21
CA ASP A 125 -9.19 2.67 -22.79
C ASP A 125 -8.62 1.91 -21.57
N THR A 126 -7.33 1.60 -21.61
CA THR A 126 -6.61 0.97 -20.48
C THR A 126 -6.65 1.84 -19.22
N PHE A 127 -6.36 3.13 -19.36
CA PHE A 127 -6.34 4.07 -18.25
C PHE A 127 -7.72 4.18 -17.56
N GLU A 128 -8.78 4.31 -18.35
CA GLU A 128 -10.16 4.38 -17.83
C GLU A 128 -10.60 3.04 -17.21
N LYS A 129 -10.32 1.92 -17.85
CA LYS A 129 -10.63 0.58 -17.31
C LYS A 129 -9.94 0.35 -15.96
N MET A 130 -8.72 0.81 -15.81
CA MET A 130 -7.99 0.67 -14.55
C MET A 130 -8.60 1.53 -13.45
N LYS A 131 -8.99 2.76 -13.75
CA LYS A 131 -9.71 3.63 -12.81
C LYS A 131 -11.03 3.01 -12.39
N ASP A 132 -11.80 2.48 -13.33
CA ASP A 132 -13.08 1.84 -13.05
C ASP A 132 -12.90 0.59 -12.18
N ALA A 133 -11.92 -0.25 -12.49
CA ALA A 133 -11.62 -1.45 -11.70
C ALA A 133 -11.24 -1.10 -10.25
N VAL A 134 -10.49 -0.03 -10.03
CA VAL A 134 -10.14 0.46 -8.70
C VAL A 134 -11.36 1.03 -7.98
N SER A 135 -12.20 1.78 -8.68
CA SER A 135 -13.42 2.39 -8.13
C SER A 135 -14.47 1.36 -7.72
N MET A 136 -14.67 0.32 -8.52
CA MET A 136 -15.71 -0.70 -8.30
C MET A 136 -15.43 -1.63 -7.12
N LYS A 137 -14.16 -1.83 -6.73
CA LYS A 137 -13.76 -2.71 -5.62
C LYS A 137 -13.59 -1.99 -4.29
N HIS A 138 -13.93 -0.73 -4.25
CA HIS A 138 -13.95 0.14 -3.08
C HIS A 138 -15.29 0.86 -2.98
#